data_0bee7d76f1fc76d15e6bdcbf1e01aa77
#
_entry.id   0bee7d76f1fc76d15e6bdcbf1e01aa77
#
_cell.length_a   1.000
_cell.length_b   1.000
_cell.length_c   1.000
_cell.angle_alpha   90.00
_cell.angle_beta   90.00
_cell.angle_gamma   90.00
#
_symmetry.space_group_name_H-M   'P 1'
#
loop_
_entity.id
_entity.type
_entity.pdbx_description
1 polymer ?
#
loop_
_entity_poly.entity_id
_entity_poly.type
_entity_poly.pdbx_seq_one_letter_code
_entity_poly.pdbx_strand_id
1 'polypeptide(L)'
;AAAAALTACGGAASSTAASSAAASSTAASASSTAALSGNVATGGSTSMKNVIAALTEGFAEIEPDVTISYDPTGSGAGITGAADKTLDIGLSSRALKADETGVTGTIVALDGIAIIVNKDSKVEDLTVDQLKQMFAGGITNWSEVGGDDGEIVLVGREAGSGTRDG
;
A
#
# COMPACT_ATOMS: atom_id res chain seq x y z
N ALA A 1 50.41 -13.73 -54.37
CA ALA A 1 50.45 -15.00 -55.05
C ALA A 1 49.42 -15.98 -54.50
N ALA A 2 48.56 -16.43 -55.46
CA ALA A 2 47.75 -17.65 -55.54
C ALA A 2 46.70 -17.86 -54.39
N ALA A 3 45.44 -17.73 -54.54
CA ALA A 3 44.44 -18.45 -55.35
C ALA A 3 44.38 -19.96 -55.05
N ALA A 4 43.24 -20.42 -54.47
CA ALA A 4 42.54 -21.59 -55.00
C ALA A 4 41.21 -21.78 -54.26
N ALA A 5 40.16 -21.72 -55.05
CA ALA A 5 38.80 -22.19 -54.73
C ALA A 5 38.74 -23.72 -54.89
N LEU A 6 37.82 -24.39 -54.20
CA LEU A 6 37.17 -25.61 -54.70
C LEU A 6 35.82 -25.85 -54.05
N THR A 7 34.87 -25.95 -54.89
CA THR A 7 33.45 -26.37 -54.82
C THR A 7 33.31 -27.84 -54.42
N ALA A 8 32.21 -28.20 -53.79
CA ALA A 8 31.19 -29.16 -54.25
C ALA A 8 30.31 -29.69 -53.12
N CYS A 9 29.05 -29.44 -53.29
CA CYS A 9 27.95 -30.38 -53.51
C CYS A 9 27.52 -31.33 -52.39
N GLY A 10 26.29 -31.19 -51.99
CA GLY A 10 25.34 -32.26 -52.00
C GLY A 10 24.84 -32.81 -50.68
N GLY A 11 23.56 -32.67 -50.42
CA GLY A 11 22.87 -33.51 -49.47
C GLY A 11 21.71 -32.81 -48.78
N ALA A 12 20.53 -32.96 -49.33
CA ALA A 12 19.26 -32.57 -48.75
C ALA A 12 18.87 -33.52 -47.61
N ALA A 13 18.37 -32.99 -46.49
CA ALA A 13 17.24 -33.59 -45.76
C ALA A 13 16.73 -32.65 -44.65
N SER A 14 15.48 -32.24 -44.80
CA SER A 14 14.38 -32.10 -43.88
C SER A 14 14.59 -31.47 -42.47
N SER A 15 13.99 -30.28 -42.35
CA SER A 15 12.97 -29.89 -41.37
C SER A 15 13.25 -30.12 -39.89
N THR A 16 13.39 -29.02 -39.17
CA THR A 16 12.41 -28.60 -38.13
C THR A 16 12.65 -27.13 -37.82
N ALA A 17 11.59 -26.36 -38.00
CA ALA A 17 11.55 -24.96 -37.65
C ALA A 17 11.60 -24.81 -36.13
N ALA A 18 12.67 -24.27 -35.59
CA ALA A 18 12.69 -23.69 -34.27
C ALA A 18 12.44 -22.19 -34.40
N SER A 19 11.25 -21.80 -34.05
CA SER A 19 10.86 -20.40 -33.96
C SER A 19 11.67 -19.71 -32.88
N SER A 20 12.70 -18.99 -33.27
CA SER A 20 13.39 -18.04 -32.41
C SER A 20 12.49 -16.82 -32.27
N ALA A 21 11.76 -16.74 -31.14
CA ALA A 21 11.14 -15.50 -30.75
C ALA A 21 12.24 -14.47 -30.48
N ALA A 22 12.40 -13.54 -31.39
CA ALA A 22 13.18 -12.34 -31.17
C ALA A 22 12.50 -11.54 -30.05
N ALA A 23 13.10 -11.54 -28.89
CA ALA A 23 12.74 -10.58 -27.85
C ALA A 23 13.09 -9.18 -28.36
N SER A 24 12.08 -8.46 -28.83
CA SER A 24 12.19 -7.02 -29.03
C SER A 24 12.37 -6.39 -27.64
N SER A 25 13.60 -6.08 -27.30
CA SER A 25 13.88 -5.12 -26.24
C SER A 25 13.42 -3.75 -26.76
N THR A 26 12.21 -3.36 -26.42
CA THR A 26 11.81 -1.96 -26.44
C THR A 26 12.71 -1.23 -25.44
N ALA A 27 13.75 -0.60 -25.96
CA ALA A 27 14.47 0.43 -25.21
C ALA A 27 13.43 1.49 -24.86
N ALA A 28 13.05 1.53 -23.58
CA ALA A 28 12.32 2.67 -23.04
C ALA A 28 13.17 3.90 -23.34
N SER A 29 12.69 4.79 -24.20
CA SER A 29 13.24 6.13 -24.35
C SER A 29 13.16 6.77 -22.98
N ALA A 30 14.30 6.91 -22.30
CA ALA A 30 14.42 7.79 -21.18
C ALA A 30 14.21 9.20 -21.74
N SER A 31 13.00 9.71 -21.65
CA SER A 31 12.77 11.15 -21.67
C SER A 31 13.59 11.71 -20.53
N SER A 32 14.56 12.57 -20.84
CA SER A 32 15.23 13.39 -19.85
C SER A 32 14.19 14.35 -19.28
N THR A 33 13.43 13.92 -18.29
CA THR A 33 12.67 14.82 -17.44
C THR A 33 13.68 15.68 -16.70
N ALA A 34 13.49 17.00 -16.74
CA ALA A 34 14.27 17.91 -15.90
C ALA A 34 14.15 17.42 -14.44
N ALA A 35 15.28 17.38 -13.72
CA ALA A 35 15.29 16.98 -12.33
C ALA A 35 14.28 17.82 -11.55
N LEU A 36 13.45 17.15 -10.76
CA LEU A 36 12.45 17.82 -9.93
C LEU A 36 13.13 18.36 -8.67
N SER A 37 12.65 19.48 -8.17
CA SER A 37 13.10 20.04 -6.90
C SER A 37 11.94 20.71 -6.18
N GLY A 38 11.99 20.73 -4.87
CA GLY A 38 10.97 21.39 -4.05
C GLY A 38 10.61 20.60 -2.79
N ASN A 39 9.54 21.05 -2.15
CA ASN A 39 9.02 20.46 -0.93
C ASN A 39 7.64 19.89 -1.18
N VAL A 40 7.39 18.67 -0.71
CA VAL A 40 6.07 18.01 -0.71
C VAL A 40 5.65 17.79 0.73
N ALA A 41 4.59 18.48 1.14
CA ALA A 41 4.00 18.33 2.46
C ALA A 41 3.00 17.17 2.47
N THR A 42 3.27 16.14 3.25
CA THR A 42 2.36 15.00 3.40
C THR A 42 1.96 14.83 4.86
N GLY A 43 0.78 14.29 5.10
CA GLY A 43 0.32 14.03 6.45
C GLY A 43 -0.93 13.18 6.50
N GLY A 44 -1.25 12.67 7.68
CA GLY A 44 -2.46 11.90 7.88
C GLY A 44 -2.23 10.57 8.59
N SER A 45 -2.69 9.47 8.00
CA SER A 45 -2.73 8.14 8.61
C SER A 45 -1.43 7.72 9.30
N THR A 46 -1.51 7.47 10.60
CA THR A 46 -0.37 6.97 11.40
C THR A 46 0.05 5.55 11.01
N SER A 47 -0.87 4.74 10.48
CA SER A 47 -0.60 3.37 10.01
C SER A 47 0.33 3.36 8.79
N MET A 48 0.33 4.42 7.99
CA MET A 48 1.17 4.52 6.79
C MET A 48 2.61 4.97 7.06
N LYS A 49 2.98 5.26 8.31
CA LYS A 49 4.29 5.81 8.67
C LYS A 49 5.47 5.05 8.03
N ASN A 50 5.49 3.73 8.17
CA ASN A 50 6.60 2.92 7.67
C ASN A 50 6.61 2.84 6.13
N VAL A 51 5.43 2.80 5.52
CA VAL A 51 5.28 2.78 4.06
C VAL A 51 5.78 4.09 3.46
N ILE A 52 5.36 5.23 4.05
CA ILE A 52 5.79 6.55 3.58
C ILE A 52 7.28 6.76 3.78
N ALA A 53 7.86 6.31 4.90
CA ALA A 53 9.30 6.39 5.11
C ALA A 53 10.08 5.65 4.01
N ALA A 54 9.67 4.42 3.68
CA ALA A 54 10.32 3.64 2.62
C ALA A 54 10.13 4.27 1.22
N LEU A 55 8.92 4.81 0.93
CA LEU A 55 8.66 5.50 -0.34
C LEU A 55 9.47 6.79 -0.46
N THR A 56 9.60 7.55 0.62
CA THR A 56 10.41 8.78 0.65
C THR A 56 11.89 8.47 0.41
N GLU A 57 12.41 7.43 1.05
CA GLU A 57 13.80 6.98 0.86
C GLU A 57 14.04 6.55 -0.59
N GLY A 58 13.16 5.69 -1.15
CA GLY A 58 13.29 5.27 -2.55
C GLY A 58 13.08 6.40 -3.55
N PHE A 59 12.22 7.39 -3.25
CA PHE A 59 12.03 8.55 -4.12
C PHE A 59 13.23 9.49 -4.12
N ALA A 60 13.91 9.65 -2.97
CA ALA A 60 15.12 10.46 -2.86
C ALA A 60 16.31 9.93 -3.70
N GLU A 61 16.32 8.61 -4.01
CA GLU A 61 17.31 8.04 -4.93
C GLU A 61 17.08 8.48 -6.39
N ILE A 62 15.83 8.80 -6.74
CA ILE A 62 15.42 9.17 -8.10
C ILE A 62 15.44 10.70 -8.26
N GLU A 63 14.92 11.43 -7.27
CA GLU A 63 14.79 12.89 -7.26
C GLU A 63 15.36 13.47 -5.96
N PRO A 64 16.70 13.55 -5.85
CA PRO A 64 17.39 13.93 -4.61
C PRO A 64 17.13 15.38 -4.16
N ASP A 65 16.69 16.25 -5.06
CA ASP A 65 16.40 17.65 -4.78
C ASP A 65 14.94 17.87 -4.32
N VAL A 66 14.15 16.79 -4.18
CA VAL A 66 12.80 16.84 -3.62
C VAL A 66 12.82 16.41 -2.16
N THR A 67 12.30 17.27 -1.28
CA THR A 67 12.14 16.97 0.15
C THR A 67 10.69 16.62 0.42
N ILE A 68 10.44 15.46 1.05
CA ILE A 68 9.10 15.02 1.46
C ILE A 68 9.01 15.08 2.97
N SER A 69 8.06 15.86 3.50
CA SER A 69 7.74 15.90 4.93
C SER A 69 6.50 15.04 5.21
N TYR A 70 6.46 14.40 6.38
CA TYR A 70 5.33 13.60 6.80
C TYR A 70 4.93 13.89 8.24
N ASP A 71 3.64 14.22 8.46
CA ASP A 71 3.07 14.47 9.78
C ASP A 71 1.96 13.42 10.10
N PRO A 72 2.15 12.55 11.10
CA PRO A 72 1.22 11.48 11.47
C PRO A 72 0.06 12.01 12.33
N THR A 73 -0.89 12.70 11.73
CA THR A 73 -2.03 13.36 12.40
C THR A 73 -3.34 12.58 12.36
N GLY A 74 -3.35 11.41 11.71
CA GLY A 74 -4.55 10.58 11.49
C GLY A 74 -5.21 10.82 10.13
N SER A 75 -5.95 9.79 9.64
CA SER A 75 -6.52 9.80 8.28
C SER A 75 -7.47 10.97 8.04
N GLY A 76 -8.31 11.32 9.03
CA GLY A 76 -9.24 12.45 8.91
C GLY A 76 -8.52 13.77 8.69
N ALA A 77 -7.47 14.05 9.47
CA ALA A 77 -6.66 15.26 9.33
C ALA A 77 -5.93 15.30 7.99
N GLY A 78 -5.42 14.14 7.50
CA GLY A 78 -4.81 14.03 6.18
C GLY A 78 -5.77 14.38 5.05
N ILE A 79 -7.00 13.85 5.09
CA ILE A 79 -8.03 14.13 4.08
C ILE A 79 -8.42 15.61 4.11
N THR A 80 -8.68 16.17 5.31
CA THR A 80 -9.00 17.60 5.46
C THR A 80 -7.85 18.49 4.97
N GLY A 81 -6.62 18.18 5.37
CA GLY A 81 -5.45 18.96 4.96
C GLY A 81 -5.21 18.97 3.44
N ALA A 82 -5.49 17.85 2.77
CA ALA A 82 -5.44 17.81 1.30
C ALA A 82 -6.59 18.60 0.66
N ALA A 83 -7.81 18.53 1.22
CA ALA A 83 -8.96 19.30 0.73
C ALA A 83 -8.73 20.81 0.87
N ASP A 84 -8.18 21.23 1.99
CA ASP A 84 -7.86 22.64 2.30
C ASP A 84 -6.55 23.12 1.68
N LYS A 85 -5.83 22.24 0.99
CA LYS A 85 -4.52 22.52 0.35
C LYS A 85 -3.43 22.97 1.35
N THR A 86 -3.54 22.56 2.60
CA THR A 86 -2.49 22.71 3.61
C THR A 86 -1.47 21.56 3.54
N LEU A 87 -1.87 20.45 2.91
CA LEU A 87 -1.02 19.34 2.53
C LEU A 87 -1.11 19.15 1.01
N ASP A 88 0.01 18.80 0.38
CA ASP A 88 0.05 18.43 -1.03
C ASP A 88 -0.53 17.03 -1.23
N ILE A 89 -0.27 16.12 -0.27
CA ILE A 89 -0.78 14.75 -0.28
C ILE A 89 -1.31 14.39 1.11
N GLY A 90 -2.60 14.08 1.17
CA GLY A 90 -3.24 13.51 2.36
C GLY A 90 -3.15 11.98 2.37
N LEU A 91 -2.79 11.40 3.51
CA LEU A 91 -2.63 9.97 3.68
C LEU A 91 -3.79 9.39 4.50
N SER A 92 -4.41 8.33 3.98
CA SER A 92 -5.54 7.68 4.63
C SER A 92 -5.40 6.16 4.62
N SER A 93 -5.72 5.51 5.72
CA SER A 93 -5.85 4.06 5.86
C SER A 93 -7.31 3.58 5.77
N ARG A 94 -8.20 4.40 5.25
CA ARG A 94 -9.59 4.07 4.95
C ARG A 94 -10.04 4.72 3.66
N ALA A 95 -11.15 4.28 3.11
CA ALA A 95 -11.82 4.96 2.00
C ALA A 95 -12.29 6.37 2.37
N LEU A 96 -12.47 7.23 1.38
CA LEU A 96 -13.13 8.52 1.55
C LEU A 96 -14.61 8.31 1.91
N LYS A 97 -15.12 9.11 2.84
CA LYS A 97 -16.53 9.16 3.15
C LYS A 97 -17.27 9.99 2.09
N ALA A 98 -18.59 9.84 2.02
CA ALA A 98 -19.40 10.52 1.00
C ALA A 98 -19.40 12.06 1.12
N ASP A 99 -19.17 12.58 2.31
CA ASP A 99 -19.06 14.00 2.63
C ASP A 99 -17.64 14.57 2.48
N GLU A 100 -16.63 13.72 2.33
CA GLU A 100 -15.24 14.12 2.12
C GLU A 100 -15.00 14.42 0.63
N THR A 101 -15.29 15.64 0.23
CA THR A 101 -15.23 16.13 -1.16
C THR A 101 -14.00 17.02 -1.37
N GLY A 102 -13.72 17.37 -2.64
CA GLY A 102 -12.60 18.26 -2.99
C GLY A 102 -11.24 17.56 -3.12
N VAL A 103 -11.20 16.25 -2.90
CA VAL A 103 -10.00 15.41 -3.05
C VAL A 103 -10.29 14.20 -3.93
N THR A 104 -9.25 13.63 -4.51
CA THR A 104 -9.33 12.36 -5.27
C THR A 104 -8.51 11.31 -4.53
N GLY A 105 -9.13 10.19 -4.17
CA GLY A 105 -8.45 9.07 -3.54
C GLY A 105 -7.78 8.15 -4.55
N THR A 106 -6.50 7.85 -4.34
CA THR A 106 -5.75 6.84 -5.09
C THR A 106 -5.36 5.71 -4.16
N ILE A 107 -5.76 4.48 -4.48
CA ILE A 107 -5.39 3.29 -3.71
C ILE A 107 -3.93 2.94 -4.02
N VAL A 108 -3.07 2.98 -3.02
CA VAL A 108 -1.64 2.65 -3.16
C VAL A 108 -1.30 1.25 -2.65
N ALA A 109 -2.09 0.71 -1.73
CA ALA A 109 -1.95 -0.64 -1.19
C ALA A 109 -3.27 -1.11 -0.57
N LEU A 110 -3.41 -2.40 -0.37
CA LEU A 110 -4.47 -3.01 0.43
C LEU A 110 -3.89 -3.39 1.78
N ASP A 111 -4.61 -3.08 2.84
CA ASP A 111 -4.27 -3.43 4.21
C ASP A 111 -5.40 -4.24 4.84
N GLY A 112 -5.09 -5.02 5.85
CA GLY A 112 -6.04 -5.86 6.58
C GLY A 112 -5.96 -5.61 8.08
N ILE A 113 -7.11 -5.48 8.72
CA ILE A 113 -7.21 -5.40 10.18
C ILE A 113 -7.36 -6.83 10.71
N ALA A 114 -6.37 -7.30 11.48
CA ALA A 114 -6.42 -8.58 12.14
C ALA A 114 -6.80 -8.41 13.61
N ILE A 115 -7.76 -9.19 14.07
CA ILE A 115 -8.08 -9.29 15.50
C ILE A 115 -7.11 -10.27 16.13
N ILE A 116 -6.41 -9.84 17.15
CA ILE A 116 -5.49 -10.67 17.91
C ILE A 116 -5.97 -10.81 19.34
N VAL A 117 -5.78 -11.97 19.93
CA VAL A 117 -6.08 -12.28 21.33
C VAL A 117 -4.81 -12.73 22.05
N ASN A 118 -4.82 -12.65 23.36
CA ASN A 118 -3.73 -13.23 24.17
C ASN A 118 -3.67 -14.75 23.93
N LYS A 119 -2.47 -15.30 23.85
CA LYS A 119 -2.22 -16.74 23.65
C LYS A 119 -2.89 -17.66 24.70
N ASP A 120 -3.14 -17.12 25.87
CA ASP A 120 -3.78 -17.83 26.98
C ASP A 120 -5.32 -17.62 27.01
N SER A 121 -5.87 -16.88 26.05
CA SER A 121 -7.32 -16.68 25.91
C SER A 121 -7.99 -17.98 25.52
N LYS A 122 -9.15 -18.26 26.11
CA LYS A 122 -10.02 -19.38 25.73
C LYS A 122 -10.95 -19.04 24.56
N VAL A 123 -10.99 -17.78 24.14
CA VAL A 123 -11.76 -17.36 22.96
C VAL A 123 -11.01 -17.84 21.73
N GLU A 124 -11.58 -18.79 21.01
CA GLU A 124 -10.97 -19.37 19.80
C GLU A 124 -11.42 -18.67 18.53
N ASP A 125 -12.67 -18.19 18.50
CA ASP A 125 -13.24 -17.51 17.34
C ASP A 125 -14.28 -16.47 17.78
N LEU A 126 -14.41 -15.41 16.97
CA LEU A 126 -15.42 -14.37 17.16
C LEU A 126 -16.04 -14.02 15.81
N THR A 127 -17.35 -14.04 15.75
CA THR A 127 -18.06 -13.55 14.58
C THR A 127 -17.99 -12.02 14.51
N VAL A 128 -18.12 -11.47 13.31
CA VAL A 128 -18.18 -10.01 13.11
C VAL A 128 -19.31 -9.37 13.91
N ASP A 129 -20.45 -10.06 14.05
CA ASP A 129 -21.58 -9.55 14.81
C ASP A 129 -21.32 -9.57 16.33
N GLN A 130 -20.61 -10.56 16.86
CA GLN A 130 -20.15 -10.53 18.25
C GLN A 130 -19.18 -9.37 18.49
N LEU A 131 -18.23 -9.15 17.59
CA LEU A 131 -17.31 -7.99 17.67
C LEU A 131 -18.08 -6.67 17.67
N LYS A 132 -19.05 -6.50 16.77
CA LYS A 132 -19.90 -5.31 16.75
C LYS A 132 -20.63 -5.09 18.07
N GLN A 133 -21.20 -6.17 18.65
CA GLN A 133 -21.89 -6.10 19.93
C GLN A 133 -20.94 -5.77 21.09
N MET A 134 -19.74 -6.35 21.09
CA MET A 134 -18.71 -6.00 22.09
C MET A 134 -18.36 -4.50 22.03
N PHE A 135 -18.05 -3.97 20.86
CA PHE A 135 -17.72 -2.56 20.69
C PHE A 135 -18.92 -1.61 20.90
N ALA A 136 -20.15 -2.09 20.73
CA ALA A 136 -21.36 -1.36 21.04
C ALA A 136 -21.79 -1.45 22.53
N GLY A 137 -21.09 -2.25 23.35
CA GLY A 137 -21.43 -2.48 24.75
C GLY A 137 -22.58 -3.43 24.98
N GLY A 138 -22.99 -4.22 23.98
CA GLY A 138 -24.03 -5.24 24.08
C GLY A 138 -23.53 -6.56 24.68
N ILE A 139 -22.24 -6.85 24.50
CA ILE A 139 -21.51 -7.96 25.14
C ILE A 139 -20.47 -7.32 26.05
N THR A 140 -20.53 -7.58 27.33
CA THR A 140 -19.70 -6.91 28.35
C THR A 140 -18.82 -7.86 29.14
N ASN A 141 -19.00 -9.16 28.98
CA ASN A 141 -18.24 -10.19 29.69
C ASN A 141 -17.68 -11.21 28.70
N TRP A 142 -16.43 -11.61 28.88
CA TRP A 142 -15.76 -12.59 28.03
C TRP A 142 -16.44 -13.97 28.03
N SER A 143 -17.12 -14.34 29.12
CA SER A 143 -17.86 -15.60 29.20
C SER A 143 -19.02 -15.69 28.17
N GLU A 144 -19.54 -14.57 27.72
CA GLU A 144 -20.59 -14.52 26.70
C GLU A 144 -20.10 -14.94 25.30
N VAL A 145 -18.79 -14.95 25.10
CA VAL A 145 -18.13 -15.31 23.83
C VAL A 145 -17.16 -16.48 23.96
N GLY A 146 -17.31 -17.30 25.01
CA GLY A 146 -16.51 -18.51 25.21
C GLY A 146 -15.19 -18.31 25.95
N GLY A 147 -14.96 -17.13 26.48
CA GLY A 147 -13.83 -16.83 27.35
C GLY A 147 -14.08 -17.15 28.84
N ASP A 148 -13.10 -16.83 29.67
CA ASP A 148 -13.27 -16.87 31.12
C ASP A 148 -14.19 -15.75 31.60
N ASP A 149 -14.77 -15.91 32.80
CA ASP A 149 -15.54 -14.85 33.43
C ASP A 149 -14.66 -13.64 33.73
N GLY A 150 -15.01 -12.51 33.12
CA GLY A 150 -14.28 -11.27 33.25
C GLY A 150 -14.88 -10.14 32.41
N GLU A 151 -14.82 -8.93 32.94
CA GLU A 151 -15.35 -7.76 32.27
C GLU A 151 -14.52 -7.42 31.02
N ILE A 152 -15.21 -7.03 29.94
CA ILE A 152 -14.60 -6.50 28.72
C ILE A 152 -14.37 -5.00 28.87
N VAL A 153 -13.11 -4.58 28.91
CA VAL A 153 -12.71 -3.18 28.91
C VAL A 153 -12.41 -2.73 27.47
N LEU A 154 -13.19 -1.79 26.96
CA LEU A 154 -12.99 -1.27 25.62
C LEU A 154 -11.97 -0.14 25.61
N VAL A 155 -10.94 -0.28 24.79
CA VAL A 155 -9.92 0.75 24.55
C VAL A 155 -9.91 1.06 23.06
N GLY A 156 -10.36 2.25 22.71
CA GLY A 156 -10.43 2.71 21.33
C GLY A 156 -9.29 3.65 20.97
N ARG A 157 -9.06 3.82 19.66
CA ARG A 157 -8.22 4.87 19.11
C ARG A 157 -8.95 6.22 19.17
N GLU A 158 -8.19 7.29 19.02
CA GLU A 158 -8.67 8.67 18.90
C GLU A 158 -9.63 8.86 17.72
N ALA A 159 -10.44 9.89 17.76
CA ALA A 159 -11.29 10.29 16.62
C ALA A 159 -10.41 10.69 15.42
N GLY A 160 -10.82 10.29 14.21
CA GLY A 160 -10.06 10.53 12.97
C GLY A 160 -9.00 9.47 12.67
N SER A 161 -8.84 8.45 13.53
CA SER A 161 -8.02 7.27 13.21
C SER A 161 -8.67 6.48 12.07
N GLY A 162 -7.95 6.29 10.97
CA GLY A 162 -8.44 5.49 9.84
C GLY A 162 -8.69 4.03 10.19
N THR A 163 -7.89 3.44 11.08
CA THR A 163 -8.09 2.07 11.57
C THR A 163 -9.34 1.93 12.46
N ARG A 164 -9.71 2.98 13.18
CA ARG A 164 -10.94 3.00 14.00
C ARG A 164 -12.19 3.20 13.16
N ASP A 165 -12.09 4.03 12.11
CA ASP A 165 -13.22 4.48 11.30
C ASP A 165 -13.44 3.61 10.04
N GLY A 166 -12.53 2.64 9.77
CA GLY A 166 -12.49 1.73 8.61
C GLY A 166 -13.13 0.35 8.86
#